data_2da207505a3ecb0e8d04710e3edd6b11
#
_entry.id   2da207505a3ecb0e8d04710e3edd6b11
#
_cell.length_a   1.000
_cell.length_b   1.000
_cell.length_c   1.000
_cell.angle_alpha   90.00
_cell.angle_beta   90.00
_cell.angle_gamma   90.00
#
_symmetry.space_group_name_H-M   'P 1'
#
loop_
_entity.id
_entity.type
_entity.pdbx_description
1 polymer ?
#
loop_
_entity_poly.entity_id
_entity_poly.type
_entity_poly.pdbx_seq_one_letter_code
_entity_poly.pdbx_strand_id
1 'polypeptide(L)'
;MMDKMKDMKTKKRTLKKEEKKESETEYVIRAENVDYTYEGSKIKALDHLSLNIRKGKKVAVMGGNGCGKSTFFLCLNGIRRPESGRIFIDGKLIEYTKKGLLDVRRKIGIVFQNPDEQLFSSSVYEEISFGILNMGADEETAEKAVRQIIEELGLSAFQEEPTHALSGGQKKQVAIADILVMHPEVMILDEPAAALDMKHTKKVNEMIERLTEKGITVLIATHDIEYACGWADEIVLMHEGKVIRHAETMEICQDEEALKEAELEIPTVIRMYRKLTEKKILSDKEEPPRTWEELESRLT
;
A
#
# COMPACT_ATOMS: atom_id res chain seq x y z
N MET A 1 -29.24 15.98 -43.06
CA MET A 1 -28.22 14.92 -42.86
C MET A 1 -27.02 15.42 -42.08
N MET A 2 -26.51 16.63 -42.31
CA MET A 2 -25.35 17.20 -41.57
C MET A 2 -25.59 17.49 -40.09
N ASP A 3 -26.82 17.85 -39.66
CA ASP A 3 -27.11 18.13 -38.23
C ASP A 3 -27.11 16.87 -37.36
N LYS A 4 -27.61 15.73 -37.85
CA LYS A 4 -27.56 14.43 -37.12
C LYS A 4 -26.14 13.93 -36.93
N MET A 5 -25.20 14.23 -37.83
CA MET A 5 -23.79 13.86 -37.69
C MET A 5 -23.04 14.74 -36.68
N LYS A 6 -23.42 16.02 -36.53
CA LYS A 6 -22.87 16.93 -35.52
C LYS A 6 -23.31 16.49 -34.11
N ASP A 7 -24.60 16.16 -33.96
CA ASP A 7 -25.19 15.72 -32.70
C ASP A 7 -24.59 14.38 -32.21
N MET A 8 -24.35 13.42 -33.13
CA MET A 8 -23.67 12.17 -32.80
C MET A 8 -22.20 12.36 -32.41
N LYS A 9 -21.46 13.29 -33.02
CA LYS A 9 -20.09 13.61 -32.65
C LYS A 9 -20.00 14.29 -31.27
N THR A 10 -20.99 15.18 -30.99
CA THR A 10 -21.07 15.87 -29.70
C THR A 10 -21.41 14.87 -28.57
N LYS A 11 -22.42 14.00 -28.77
CA LYS A 11 -22.75 12.92 -27.82
C LYS A 11 -21.58 11.95 -27.57
N LYS A 12 -20.86 11.50 -28.61
CA LYS A 12 -19.65 10.66 -28.44
C LYS A 12 -18.53 11.38 -27.69
N ARG A 13 -18.42 12.69 -27.83
CA ARG A 13 -17.41 13.50 -27.15
C ARG A 13 -17.76 13.73 -25.67
N THR A 14 -19.07 13.87 -25.38
CA THR A 14 -19.59 13.98 -24.00
C THR A 14 -19.48 12.64 -23.28
N LEU A 15 -19.92 11.54 -23.88
CA LEU A 15 -19.77 10.18 -23.33
C LEU A 15 -18.30 9.83 -23.05
N LYS A 16 -17.38 10.10 -23.99
CA LYS A 16 -15.93 9.90 -23.74
C LYS A 16 -15.36 10.81 -22.65
N LYS A 17 -15.94 12.00 -22.42
CA LYS A 17 -15.54 12.88 -21.31
C LYS A 17 -16.11 12.40 -19.97
N GLU A 18 -17.33 11.86 -19.97
CA GLU A 18 -17.97 11.28 -18.79
C GLU A 18 -17.29 9.97 -18.39
N GLU A 19 -17.05 9.04 -19.33
CA GLU A 19 -16.25 7.81 -19.10
C GLU A 19 -14.84 8.13 -18.63
N LYS A 20 -14.19 9.17 -19.16
CA LYS A 20 -12.87 9.61 -18.71
C LYS A 20 -12.90 10.24 -17.32
N LYS A 21 -13.99 10.91 -16.95
CA LYS A 21 -14.18 11.53 -15.64
C LYS A 21 -14.59 10.51 -14.58
N GLU A 22 -15.39 9.50 -14.92
CA GLU A 22 -15.71 8.36 -14.05
C GLU A 22 -14.46 7.49 -13.80
N SER A 23 -13.65 7.20 -14.84
CA SER A 23 -12.39 6.49 -14.67
C SER A 23 -11.34 7.28 -13.86
N GLU A 24 -11.37 8.62 -13.89
CA GLU A 24 -10.47 9.46 -13.08
C GLU A 24 -10.83 9.49 -11.60
N THR A 25 -12.09 9.23 -11.22
CA THR A 25 -12.55 9.18 -9.82
C THR A 25 -12.38 7.80 -9.16
N GLU A 26 -12.14 6.75 -9.94
CA GLU A 26 -11.98 5.39 -9.46
C GLU A 26 -10.59 5.14 -8.84
N TYR A 27 -9.55 5.83 -9.33
CA TYR A 27 -8.17 5.63 -8.91
C TYR A 27 -7.73 6.68 -7.89
N VAL A 28 -7.26 6.23 -6.73
CA VAL A 28 -6.64 7.11 -5.71
C VAL A 28 -5.20 7.46 -6.08
N ILE A 29 -4.47 6.55 -6.72
CA ILE A 29 -3.11 6.75 -7.23
C ILE A 29 -3.08 6.44 -8.71
N ARG A 30 -2.45 7.34 -9.50
CA ARG A 30 -2.11 7.09 -10.90
C ARG A 30 -0.69 7.59 -11.17
N ALA A 31 0.19 6.69 -11.51
CA ALA A 31 1.57 6.95 -11.92
C ALA A 31 1.73 6.68 -13.41
N GLU A 32 2.37 7.59 -14.14
CA GLU A 32 2.53 7.54 -15.60
C GLU A 32 4.00 7.75 -15.98
N ASN A 33 4.65 6.71 -16.48
CA ASN A 33 6.03 6.70 -16.98
C ASN A 33 7.03 7.36 -16.00
N VAL A 34 6.98 6.98 -14.75
CA VAL A 34 7.80 7.55 -13.67
C VAL A 34 9.21 7.00 -13.73
N ASP A 35 10.19 7.91 -13.85
CA ASP A 35 11.63 7.61 -13.80
C ASP A 35 12.24 8.22 -12.55
N TYR A 36 13.15 7.46 -11.92
CA TYR A 36 13.96 7.96 -10.82
C TYR A 36 15.31 7.27 -10.73
N THR A 37 16.37 8.05 -10.58
CA THR A 37 17.74 7.58 -10.39
C THR A 37 18.31 8.23 -9.11
N TYR A 38 18.97 7.44 -8.26
CA TYR A 38 19.65 8.01 -7.09
C TYR A 38 20.92 8.76 -7.52
N GLU A 39 21.22 9.84 -6.83
CA GLU A 39 22.45 10.62 -7.07
C GLU A 39 23.69 9.72 -6.99
N GLY A 40 24.56 9.81 -7.99
CA GLY A 40 25.73 8.96 -8.13
C GLY A 40 25.49 7.56 -8.69
N SER A 41 24.24 7.14 -8.89
CA SER A 41 23.91 5.87 -9.56
C SER A 41 23.81 6.06 -11.07
N LYS A 42 24.17 5.00 -11.83
CA LYS A 42 23.88 4.89 -13.27
C LYS A 42 22.65 4.04 -13.56
N ILE A 43 22.13 3.36 -12.54
CA ILE A 43 21.00 2.44 -12.65
C ILE A 43 19.75 3.16 -12.16
N LYS A 44 18.71 3.16 -12.98
CA LYS A 44 17.41 3.68 -12.61
C LYS A 44 16.79 2.81 -11.50
N ALA A 45 16.34 3.44 -10.43
CA ALA A 45 15.55 2.79 -9.38
C ALA A 45 14.08 2.64 -9.80
N LEU A 46 13.57 3.55 -10.65
CA LEU A 46 12.31 3.45 -11.36
C LEU A 46 12.55 3.72 -12.83
N ASP A 47 12.07 2.84 -13.71
CA ASP A 47 12.25 2.92 -15.15
C ASP A 47 10.90 2.85 -15.88
N HIS A 48 10.36 4.00 -16.31
CA HIS A 48 9.08 4.16 -16.99
C HIS A 48 7.91 3.50 -16.23
N LEU A 49 7.97 3.52 -14.89
CA LEU A 49 6.97 2.87 -14.05
C LEU A 49 5.59 3.51 -14.26
N SER A 50 4.62 2.69 -14.59
CA SER A 50 3.21 3.10 -14.71
C SER A 50 2.33 2.17 -13.89
N LEU A 51 1.45 2.76 -13.05
CA LEU A 51 0.60 2.00 -12.12
C LEU A 51 -0.64 2.83 -11.75
N ASN A 52 -1.80 2.16 -11.69
CA ASN A 52 -3.05 2.75 -11.20
C ASN A 52 -3.57 1.93 -10.02
N ILE A 53 -3.89 2.57 -8.89
CA ILE A 53 -4.43 1.92 -7.70
C ILE A 53 -5.84 2.46 -7.44
N ARG A 54 -6.81 1.54 -7.32
CA ARG A 54 -8.21 1.87 -6.99
C ARG A 54 -8.36 2.24 -5.52
N LYS A 55 -9.38 3.07 -5.22
CA LYS A 55 -9.74 3.43 -3.83
C LYS A 55 -10.21 2.19 -3.05
N GLY A 56 -9.87 2.16 -1.77
CA GLY A 56 -10.32 1.14 -0.81
C GLY A 56 -9.76 -0.26 -1.02
N LYS A 57 -8.76 -0.43 -1.91
CA LYS A 57 -8.13 -1.72 -2.17
C LYS A 57 -6.99 -2.05 -1.22
N LYS A 58 -6.83 -3.34 -0.95
CA LYS A 58 -5.67 -3.95 -0.30
C LYS A 58 -4.70 -4.38 -1.39
N VAL A 59 -3.56 -3.71 -1.50
CA VAL A 59 -2.60 -3.94 -2.58
C VAL A 59 -1.26 -4.39 -2.01
N ALA A 60 -0.80 -5.58 -2.40
CA ALA A 60 0.55 -6.02 -2.12
C ALA A 60 1.49 -5.62 -3.27
N VAL A 61 2.57 -4.91 -2.96
CA VAL A 61 3.63 -4.56 -3.92
C VAL A 61 4.82 -5.47 -3.65
N MET A 62 5.14 -6.33 -4.59
CA MET A 62 6.08 -7.44 -4.41
C MET A 62 7.18 -7.43 -5.47
N GLY A 63 8.27 -8.13 -5.17
CA GLY A 63 9.45 -8.25 -6.04
C GLY A 63 10.73 -8.33 -5.23
N GLY A 64 11.84 -8.69 -5.86
CA GLY A 64 13.15 -8.84 -5.23
C GLY A 64 13.65 -7.59 -4.51
N ASN A 65 14.70 -7.75 -3.71
CA ASN A 65 15.32 -6.62 -3.04
C ASN A 65 15.94 -5.65 -4.06
N GLY A 66 15.72 -4.35 -3.86
CA GLY A 66 16.23 -3.32 -4.78
C GLY A 66 15.42 -3.14 -6.07
N CYS A 67 14.29 -3.84 -6.27
CA CYS A 67 13.47 -3.69 -7.48
C CYS A 67 12.72 -2.37 -7.59
N GLY A 68 12.79 -1.47 -6.57
CA GLY A 68 12.25 -0.12 -6.64
C GLY A 68 11.02 0.17 -5.77
N LYS A 69 10.49 -0.80 -4.98
CA LYS A 69 9.27 -0.63 -4.14
C LYS A 69 9.32 0.59 -3.23
N SER A 70 10.31 0.65 -2.34
CA SER A 70 10.48 1.78 -1.40
C SER A 70 10.71 3.09 -2.12
N THR A 71 11.46 3.09 -3.24
CA THR A 71 11.67 4.29 -4.07
C THR A 71 10.35 4.80 -4.64
N PHE A 72 9.50 3.90 -5.14
CA PHE A 72 8.18 4.26 -5.64
C PHE A 72 7.30 4.85 -4.53
N PHE A 73 7.30 4.25 -3.35
CA PHE A 73 6.57 4.76 -2.18
C PHE A 73 7.02 6.16 -1.77
N LEU A 74 8.34 6.42 -1.77
CA LEU A 74 8.88 7.75 -1.50
C LEU A 74 8.46 8.78 -2.56
N CYS A 75 8.31 8.37 -3.81
CA CYS A 75 7.78 9.22 -4.87
C CYS A 75 6.29 9.52 -4.69
N LEU A 76 5.48 8.54 -4.26
CA LEU A 76 4.04 8.72 -4.00
C LEU A 76 3.78 9.72 -2.86
N ASN A 77 4.58 9.70 -1.80
CA ASN A 77 4.45 10.62 -0.66
C ASN A 77 5.14 11.99 -0.91
N GLY A 78 5.81 12.15 -2.07
CA GLY A 78 6.53 13.38 -2.44
C GLY A 78 7.83 13.62 -1.66
N ILE A 79 8.38 12.60 -0.97
CA ILE A 79 9.72 12.64 -0.34
C ILE A 79 10.79 12.64 -1.44
N ARG A 80 10.57 11.88 -2.51
CA ARG A 80 11.40 11.90 -3.70
C ARG A 80 10.63 12.49 -4.88
N ARG A 81 11.30 13.34 -5.65
CA ARG A 81 10.74 13.90 -6.87
C ARG A 81 11.23 13.10 -8.06
N PRO A 82 10.34 12.48 -8.87
CA PRO A 82 10.71 11.83 -10.12
C PRO A 82 11.49 12.75 -11.08
N GLU A 83 12.40 12.19 -11.85
CA GLU A 83 13.13 12.89 -12.93
C GLU A 83 12.19 13.17 -14.10
N SER A 84 11.31 12.22 -14.38
CA SER A 84 10.31 12.33 -15.44
C SER A 84 9.02 11.58 -15.06
N GLY A 85 8.00 11.71 -15.88
CA GLY A 85 6.68 11.12 -15.63
C GLY A 85 5.78 12.00 -14.78
N ARG A 86 4.65 11.46 -14.38
CA ARG A 86 3.61 12.18 -13.62
C ARG A 86 3.00 11.27 -12.58
N ILE A 87 2.71 11.81 -11.40
CA ILE A 87 1.99 11.11 -10.34
C ILE A 87 0.77 11.95 -9.97
N PHE A 88 -0.39 11.32 -9.96
CA PHE A 88 -1.65 11.93 -9.57
C PHE A 88 -2.18 11.23 -8.32
N ILE A 89 -2.63 12.02 -7.35
CA ILE A 89 -3.29 11.55 -6.15
C ILE A 89 -4.71 12.08 -6.16
N ASP A 90 -5.68 11.19 -6.13
CA ASP A 90 -7.09 11.52 -6.21
C ASP A 90 -7.40 12.46 -7.40
N GLY A 91 -6.84 12.10 -8.57
CA GLY A 91 -6.97 12.85 -9.82
C GLY A 91 -6.16 14.14 -9.90
N LYS A 92 -5.44 14.58 -8.86
CA LYS A 92 -4.62 15.79 -8.82
C LYS A 92 -3.16 15.47 -9.03
N LEU A 93 -2.51 16.16 -9.98
CA LEU A 93 -1.06 16.04 -10.19
C LEU A 93 -0.30 16.51 -8.93
N ILE A 94 0.72 15.76 -8.51
CA ILE A 94 1.58 16.18 -7.42
C ILE A 94 2.34 17.44 -7.81
N GLU A 95 2.15 18.50 -7.02
CA GLU A 95 2.90 19.74 -7.12
C GLU A 95 4.01 19.74 -6.07
N TYR A 96 5.26 19.89 -6.50
CA TYR A 96 6.44 19.92 -5.61
C TYR A 96 6.68 21.30 -5.00
N THR A 97 5.58 21.97 -4.58
CA THR A 97 5.59 23.18 -3.75
C THR A 97 5.35 22.80 -2.29
N LYS A 98 5.70 23.67 -1.34
CA LYS A 98 5.44 23.43 0.10
C LYS A 98 3.96 23.07 0.36
N LYS A 99 3.04 23.79 -0.28
CA LYS A 99 1.58 23.56 -0.15
C LYS A 99 1.18 22.24 -0.79
N GLY A 100 1.62 21.98 -2.04
CA GLY A 100 1.26 20.76 -2.76
C GLY A 100 1.75 19.50 -2.05
N LEU A 101 2.98 19.52 -1.51
CA LEU A 101 3.51 18.40 -0.73
C LEU A 101 2.76 18.18 0.59
N LEU A 102 2.29 19.26 1.25
CA LEU A 102 1.45 19.13 2.42
C LEU A 102 0.10 18.49 2.09
N ASP A 103 -0.52 18.88 0.95
CA ASP A 103 -1.78 18.29 0.47
C ASP A 103 -1.63 16.79 0.14
N VAL A 104 -0.48 16.38 -0.44
CA VAL A 104 -0.16 14.96 -0.68
C VAL A 104 -0.04 14.20 0.64
N ARG A 105 0.74 14.71 1.60
CA ARG A 105 1.00 14.05 2.89
C ARG A 105 -0.23 13.95 3.79
N ARG A 106 -1.22 14.82 3.60
CA ARG A 106 -2.53 14.68 4.25
C ARG A 106 -3.31 13.47 3.73
N LYS A 107 -3.09 13.09 2.46
CA LYS A 107 -3.81 12.00 1.80
C LYS A 107 -3.06 10.68 1.87
N ILE A 108 -1.73 10.71 1.76
CA ILE A 108 -0.88 9.52 1.73
C ILE A 108 0.04 9.51 2.94
N GLY A 109 -0.21 8.60 3.85
CA GLY A 109 0.71 8.26 4.93
C GLY A 109 1.68 7.17 4.52
N ILE A 110 2.91 7.22 5.03
CA ILE A 110 3.93 6.19 4.84
C ILE A 110 4.52 5.75 6.17
N VAL A 111 4.58 4.44 6.38
CA VAL A 111 5.26 3.80 7.51
C VAL A 111 6.50 3.11 6.97
N PHE A 112 7.68 3.54 7.43
CA PHE A 112 8.95 3.01 6.97
C PHE A 112 9.23 1.60 7.50
N GLN A 113 10.08 0.86 6.78
CA GLN A 113 10.54 -0.45 7.17
C GLN A 113 11.21 -0.42 8.55
N ASN A 114 12.13 0.53 8.77
CA ASN A 114 12.75 0.76 10.05
C ASN A 114 12.03 1.89 10.80
N PRO A 115 11.31 1.62 11.90
CA PRO A 115 10.60 2.66 12.64
C PRO A 115 11.53 3.69 13.30
N ASP A 116 12.82 3.39 13.52
CA ASP A 116 13.79 4.34 14.06
C ASP A 116 14.11 5.49 13.09
N GLU A 117 13.76 5.35 11.81
CA GLU A 117 13.86 6.43 10.82
C GLU A 117 12.66 7.38 10.86
N GLN A 118 11.59 6.99 11.55
CA GLN A 118 10.34 7.74 11.65
C GLN A 118 10.15 8.36 13.03
N LEU A 119 10.47 7.62 14.11
CA LEU A 119 10.16 7.99 15.49
C LEU A 119 11.34 8.74 16.14
N PHE A 120 11.07 9.90 16.75
CA PHE A 120 12.11 10.76 17.33
C PHE A 120 11.70 11.52 18.60
N SER A 121 10.42 11.48 18.99
CA SER A 121 9.90 12.27 20.12
C SER A 121 10.25 11.67 21.48
N SER A 122 10.13 12.46 22.55
CA SER A 122 10.43 12.07 23.91
C SER A 122 9.37 11.19 24.56
N SER A 123 8.18 11.09 23.98
CA SER A 123 7.14 10.13 24.37
C SER A 123 6.30 9.68 23.15
N VAL A 124 5.60 8.55 23.30
CA VAL A 124 4.64 8.07 22.30
C VAL A 124 3.52 9.07 22.07
N TYR A 125 3.02 9.70 23.14
CA TYR A 125 1.99 10.73 23.04
C TYR A 125 2.44 11.90 22.19
N GLU A 126 3.64 12.42 22.44
CA GLU A 126 4.22 13.53 21.67
C GLU A 126 4.45 13.14 20.20
N GLU A 127 4.94 11.92 19.95
CA GLU A 127 5.16 11.41 18.61
C GLU A 127 3.87 11.44 17.78
N ILE A 128 2.80 10.82 18.29
CA ILE A 128 1.50 10.79 17.62
C ILE A 128 0.90 12.21 17.47
N SER A 129 1.17 13.10 18.44
CA SER A 129 0.70 14.49 18.38
C SER A 129 1.39 15.31 17.30
N PHE A 130 2.65 15.01 17.00
CA PHE A 130 3.50 15.81 16.11
C PHE A 130 2.92 15.91 14.70
N GLY A 131 2.48 14.78 14.12
CA GLY A 131 1.94 14.74 12.75
C GLY A 131 0.69 15.63 12.60
N ILE A 132 -0.28 15.45 13.47
CA ILE A 132 -1.58 16.14 13.38
C ILE A 132 -1.45 17.64 13.67
N LEU A 133 -0.58 18.04 14.61
CA LEU A 133 -0.29 19.44 14.89
C LEU A 133 0.39 20.14 13.70
N ASN A 134 1.35 19.46 13.06
CA ASN A 134 2.00 19.98 11.84
C ASN A 134 1.06 20.08 10.64
N MET A 135 -0.03 19.33 10.63
CA MET A 135 -1.11 19.46 9.64
C MET A 135 -2.02 20.66 9.92
N GLY A 136 -1.81 21.37 11.05
CA GLY A 136 -2.52 22.61 11.40
C GLY A 136 -3.78 22.40 12.25
N ALA A 137 -3.93 21.24 12.90
CA ALA A 137 -4.96 21.07 13.91
C ALA A 137 -4.66 21.97 15.14
N ASP A 138 -5.70 22.46 15.80
CA ASP A 138 -5.57 23.11 17.10
C ASP A 138 -5.29 22.04 18.19
N GLU A 139 -4.78 22.51 19.34
CA GLU A 139 -4.37 21.63 20.44
C GLU A 139 -5.51 20.75 20.96
N GLU A 140 -6.73 21.28 21.08
CA GLU A 140 -7.88 20.53 21.59
C GLU A 140 -8.30 19.41 20.63
N THR A 141 -8.32 19.69 19.32
CA THR A 141 -8.60 18.71 18.27
C THR A 141 -7.52 17.64 18.23
N ALA A 142 -6.25 18.04 18.30
CA ALA A 142 -5.11 17.11 18.31
C ALA A 142 -5.16 16.19 19.54
N GLU A 143 -5.37 16.74 20.75
CA GLU A 143 -5.45 15.95 21.98
C GLU A 143 -6.55 14.88 21.90
N LYS A 144 -7.75 15.25 21.44
CA LYS A 144 -8.86 14.30 21.28
C LYS A 144 -8.51 13.16 20.31
N ALA A 145 -7.97 13.50 19.13
CA ALA A 145 -7.59 12.54 18.12
C ALA A 145 -6.50 11.59 18.61
N VAL A 146 -5.46 12.13 19.27
CA VAL A 146 -4.35 11.34 19.81
C VAL A 146 -4.82 10.37 20.88
N ARG A 147 -5.63 10.83 21.86
CA ARG A 147 -6.19 9.95 22.90
C ARG A 147 -7.05 8.84 22.31
N GLN A 148 -7.87 9.18 21.32
CA GLN A 148 -8.69 8.18 20.62
C GLN A 148 -7.85 7.11 19.91
N ILE A 149 -6.79 7.50 19.19
CA ILE A 149 -5.90 6.54 18.50
C ILE A 149 -5.11 5.70 19.50
N ILE A 150 -4.61 6.28 20.59
CA ILE A 150 -3.91 5.55 21.65
C ILE A 150 -4.81 4.47 22.26
N GLU A 151 -6.06 4.79 22.54
CA GLU A 151 -7.04 3.84 23.07
C GLU A 151 -7.40 2.77 22.05
N GLU A 152 -7.73 3.17 20.82
CA GLU A 152 -8.13 2.27 19.72
C GLU A 152 -7.06 1.22 19.41
N LEU A 153 -5.78 1.63 19.43
CA LEU A 153 -4.66 0.76 19.09
C LEU A 153 -4.02 0.09 20.33
N GLY A 154 -4.55 0.36 21.54
CA GLY A 154 -4.09 -0.27 22.77
C GLY A 154 -2.68 0.15 23.20
N LEU A 155 -2.32 1.42 22.97
CA LEU A 155 -0.99 1.98 23.28
C LEU A 155 -0.90 2.61 24.67
N SER A 156 -2.01 2.70 25.41
CA SER A 156 -2.12 3.42 26.70
C SER A 156 -1.09 2.97 27.73
N ALA A 157 -0.67 1.69 27.72
CA ALA A 157 0.27 1.16 28.70
C ALA A 157 1.68 1.76 28.61
N PHE A 158 2.03 2.35 27.46
CA PHE A 158 3.36 2.92 27.21
C PHE A 158 3.32 4.28 26.49
N GLN A 159 2.19 4.99 26.58
CA GLN A 159 2.01 6.28 25.91
C GLN A 159 3.00 7.37 26.39
N GLU A 160 3.47 7.28 27.63
CA GLU A 160 4.44 8.22 28.22
C GLU A 160 5.89 7.76 28.04
N GLU A 161 6.11 6.54 27.51
CA GLU A 161 7.46 5.99 27.31
C GLU A 161 8.16 6.71 26.16
N PRO A 162 9.49 6.90 26.29
CA PRO A 162 10.30 7.43 25.19
C PRO A 162 10.30 6.48 24.00
N THR A 163 10.15 7.02 22.77
CA THR A 163 10.08 6.19 21.55
C THR A 163 11.28 5.28 21.35
N HIS A 164 12.48 5.73 21.77
CA HIS A 164 13.71 4.94 21.67
C HIS A 164 13.78 3.76 22.65
N ALA A 165 13.01 3.78 23.74
CA ALA A 165 12.98 2.71 24.75
C ALA A 165 12.02 1.57 24.40
N LEU A 166 11.18 1.74 23.36
CA LEU A 166 10.20 0.76 22.94
C LEU A 166 10.83 -0.46 22.26
N SER A 167 10.17 -1.62 22.38
CA SER A 167 10.49 -2.80 21.56
C SER A 167 10.20 -2.53 20.08
N GLY A 168 10.82 -3.29 19.16
CA GLY A 168 10.59 -3.13 17.72
C GLY A 168 9.12 -3.23 17.33
N GLY A 169 8.38 -4.16 17.94
CA GLY A 169 6.94 -4.29 17.70
C GLY A 169 6.13 -3.11 18.23
N GLN A 170 6.47 -2.55 19.39
CA GLN A 170 5.83 -1.33 19.91
C GLN A 170 6.14 -0.13 19.03
N LYS A 171 7.40 0.04 18.59
CA LYS A 171 7.80 1.09 17.66
C LYS A 171 6.99 1.03 16.35
N LYS A 172 6.77 -0.16 15.80
CA LYS A 172 5.96 -0.33 14.59
C LYS A 172 4.49 0.06 14.82
N GLN A 173 3.91 -0.29 15.97
CA GLN A 173 2.55 0.13 16.33
C GLN A 173 2.45 1.65 16.47
N VAL A 174 3.43 2.30 17.10
CA VAL A 174 3.48 3.76 17.22
C VAL A 174 3.64 4.43 15.85
N ALA A 175 4.52 3.90 14.98
CA ALA A 175 4.71 4.43 13.63
C ALA A 175 3.42 4.36 12.77
N ILE A 176 2.60 3.32 12.96
CA ILE A 176 1.28 3.24 12.33
C ILE A 176 0.32 4.26 12.94
N ALA A 177 0.31 4.41 14.27
CA ALA A 177 -0.56 5.35 14.98
C ALA A 177 -0.28 6.80 14.62
N ASP A 178 1.02 7.18 14.52
CA ASP A 178 1.50 8.51 14.11
C ASP A 178 0.95 8.93 12.74
N ILE A 179 0.84 7.98 11.81
CA ILE A 179 0.24 8.26 10.50
C ILE A 179 -1.29 8.22 10.55
N LEU A 180 -1.86 7.27 11.27
CA LEU A 180 -3.31 7.06 11.28
C LEU A 180 -4.08 8.22 11.92
N VAL A 181 -3.50 8.90 12.91
CA VAL A 181 -4.11 10.07 13.57
C VAL A 181 -4.41 11.22 12.60
N MET A 182 -3.71 11.27 11.46
CA MET A 182 -3.93 12.26 10.40
C MET A 182 -5.07 11.90 9.44
N HIS A 183 -5.74 10.75 9.62
CA HIS A 183 -6.83 10.22 8.78
C HIS A 183 -6.51 10.18 7.27
N PRO A 184 -5.44 9.51 6.85
CA PRO A 184 -5.06 9.44 5.45
C PRO A 184 -6.08 8.64 4.62
N GLU A 185 -6.20 8.96 3.32
CA GLU A 185 -6.97 8.17 2.35
C GLU A 185 -6.21 6.91 1.89
N VAL A 186 -4.88 6.97 1.95
CA VAL A 186 -3.97 5.89 1.57
C VAL A 186 -2.92 5.69 2.65
N MET A 187 -2.73 4.45 3.09
CA MET A 187 -1.59 4.06 3.93
C MET A 187 -0.64 3.16 3.16
N ILE A 188 0.62 3.56 3.14
CA ILE A 188 1.72 2.80 2.57
C ILE A 188 2.54 2.23 3.74
N LEU A 189 2.74 0.91 3.74
CA LEU A 189 3.53 0.23 4.76
C LEU A 189 4.68 -0.53 4.08
N ASP A 190 5.90 -0.12 4.36
CA ASP A 190 7.09 -0.79 3.82
C ASP A 190 7.54 -1.89 4.79
N GLU A 191 7.38 -3.16 4.39
CA GLU A 191 7.73 -4.35 5.18
C GLU A 191 7.24 -4.27 6.65
N PRO A 192 5.91 -4.13 6.89
CA PRO A 192 5.40 -3.81 8.23
C PRO A 192 5.65 -4.89 9.28
N ALA A 193 5.78 -6.14 8.88
CA ALA A 193 6.02 -7.29 9.76
C ALA A 193 7.50 -7.73 9.82
N ALA A 194 8.40 -7.05 9.08
CA ALA A 194 9.81 -7.42 9.05
C ALA A 194 10.44 -7.36 10.45
N ALA A 195 11.22 -8.39 10.79
CA ALA A 195 11.94 -8.52 12.06
C ALA A 195 11.07 -8.54 13.33
N LEU A 196 9.76 -8.77 13.20
CA LEU A 196 8.85 -8.95 14.33
C LEU A 196 8.70 -10.42 14.70
N ASP A 197 8.50 -10.69 15.99
CA ASP A 197 8.04 -12.00 16.44
C ASP A 197 6.57 -12.24 16.05
N MET A 198 6.10 -13.48 16.16
CA MET A 198 4.75 -13.88 15.76
C MET A 198 3.65 -13.08 16.48
N LYS A 199 3.84 -12.75 17.77
CA LYS A 199 2.86 -12.00 18.56
C LYS A 199 2.70 -10.57 18.05
N HIS A 200 3.81 -9.89 17.74
CA HIS A 200 3.80 -8.53 17.24
C HIS A 200 3.36 -8.47 15.78
N THR A 201 3.77 -9.45 14.96
CA THR A 201 3.26 -9.62 13.58
C THR A 201 1.74 -9.71 13.55
N LYS A 202 1.15 -10.56 14.41
CA LYS A 202 -0.31 -10.68 14.52
C LYS A 202 -0.98 -9.35 14.86
N LYS A 203 -0.46 -8.63 15.84
CA LYS A 203 -0.98 -7.31 16.23
C LYS A 203 -0.91 -6.29 15.08
N VAL A 204 0.22 -6.23 14.36
CA VAL A 204 0.38 -5.33 13.21
C VAL A 204 -0.62 -5.70 12.11
N ASN A 205 -0.79 -6.99 11.81
CA ASN A 205 -1.78 -7.43 10.82
C ASN A 205 -3.22 -7.09 11.24
N GLU A 206 -3.58 -7.26 12.52
CA GLU A 206 -4.89 -6.83 13.05
C GLU A 206 -5.10 -5.31 12.90
N MET A 207 -4.05 -4.50 13.12
CA MET A 207 -4.12 -3.05 12.88
C MET A 207 -4.37 -2.75 11.39
N ILE A 208 -3.65 -3.43 10.49
CA ILE A 208 -3.80 -3.27 9.04
C ILE A 208 -5.22 -3.64 8.58
N GLU A 209 -5.80 -4.73 9.10
CA GLU A 209 -7.19 -5.10 8.79
C GLU A 209 -8.17 -4.00 9.19
N ARG A 210 -8.02 -3.41 10.38
CA ARG A 210 -8.87 -2.29 10.83
C ARG A 210 -8.77 -1.07 9.92
N LEU A 211 -7.61 -0.81 9.30
CA LEU A 211 -7.46 0.27 8.31
C LEU A 211 -8.34 0.02 7.08
N THR A 212 -8.33 -1.22 6.59
CA THR A 212 -9.11 -1.60 5.40
C THR A 212 -10.62 -1.59 5.68
N GLU A 213 -11.04 -2.02 6.87
CA GLU A 213 -12.44 -1.93 7.32
C GLU A 213 -12.95 -0.48 7.37
N LYS A 214 -12.07 0.49 7.65
CA LYS A 214 -12.38 1.93 7.58
C LYS A 214 -12.40 2.48 6.15
N GLY A 215 -12.18 1.65 5.12
CA GLY A 215 -12.17 2.05 3.71
C GLY A 215 -10.88 2.75 3.27
N ILE A 216 -9.82 2.72 4.07
CA ILE A 216 -8.50 3.25 3.71
C ILE A 216 -7.89 2.33 2.65
N THR A 217 -7.35 2.91 1.59
CA THR A 217 -6.55 2.16 0.61
C THR A 217 -5.21 1.80 1.25
N VAL A 218 -4.85 0.52 1.26
CA VAL A 218 -3.60 0.07 1.91
C VAL A 218 -2.66 -0.55 0.88
N LEU A 219 -1.45 0.00 0.77
CA LEU A 219 -0.36 -0.57 -0.02
C LEU A 219 0.68 -1.16 0.94
N ILE A 220 1.02 -2.43 0.77
CA ILE A 220 2.08 -3.09 1.55
C ILE A 220 3.17 -3.56 0.62
N ALA A 221 4.43 -3.09 0.83
CA ALA A 221 5.56 -3.82 0.29
C ALA A 221 5.83 -5.02 1.18
N THR A 222 5.94 -6.19 0.57
CA THR A 222 6.32 -7.42 1.26
C THR A 222 6.97 -8.40 0.29
N HIS A 223 7.82 -9.27 0.83
CA HIS A 223 8.34 -10.44 0.13
C HIS A 223 7.62 -11.74 0.52
N ASP A 224 6.67 -11.66 1.47
CA ASP A 224 5.88 -12.80 1.93
C ASP A 224 4.68 -13.02 1.01
N ILE A 225 4.83 -13.94 0.05
CA ILE A 225 3.78 -14.28 -0.92
C ILE A 225 2.60 -15.01 -0.25
N GLU A 226 2.83 -15.75 0.84
CA GLU A 226 1.75 -16.43 1.57
C GLU A 226 0.84 -15.39 2.22
N TYR A 227 1.42 -14.40 2.90
CA TYR A 227 0.67 -13.29 3.46
C TYR A 227 -0.07 -12.49 2.39
N ALA A 228 0.61 -12.13 1.30
CA ALA A 228 0.00 -11.39 0.20
C ALA A 228 -1.18 -12.14 -0.43
N CYS A 229 -1.03 -13.46 -0.66
CA CYS A 229 -2.07 -14.32 -1.22
C CYS A 229 -3.33 -14.34 -0.34
N GLY A 230 -3.18 -14.44 0.98
CA GLY A 230 -4.30 -14.45 1.91
C GLY A 230 -4.96 -13.08 2.09
N TRP A 231 -4.16 -11.99 2.06
CA TRP A 231 -4.59 -10.66 2.49
C TRP A 231 -5.02 -9.73 1.35
N ALA A 232 -4.25 -9.67 0.24
CA ALA A 232 -4.44 -8.63 -0.77
C ALA A 232 -5.65 -8.86 -1.69
N ASP A 233 -6.25 -7.78 -2.19
CA ASP A 233 -7.21 -7.83 -3.30
C ASP A 233 -6.46 -7.93 -4.62
N GLU A 234 -5.40 -7.12 -4.76
CA GLU A 234 -4.58 -7.01 -5.96
C GLU A 234 -3.10 -7.13 -5.59
N ILE A 235 -2.30 -7.72 -6.49
CA ILE A 235 -0.83 -7.80 -6.35
C ILE A 235 -0.19 -7.05 -7.52
N VAL A 236 0.81 -6.24 -7.20
CA VAL A 236 1.70 -5.57 -8.13
C VAL A 236 3.07 -6.23 -8.06
N LEU A 237 3.53 -6.85 -9.14
CA LEU A 237 4.86 -7.40 -9.25
C LEU A 237 5.81 -6.38 -9.87
N MET A 238 6.94 -6.15 -9.21
CA MET A 238 7.98 -5.22 -9.65
C MET A 238 9.30 -5.96 -9.89
N HIS A 239 9.98 -5.60 -10.98
CA HIS A 239 11.33 -6.04 -11.28
C HIS A 239 12.11 -4.93 -11.97
N GLU A 240 13.38 -4.68 -11.57
CA GLU A 240 14.28 -3.68 -12.16
C GLU A 240 13.63 -2.29 -12.38
N GLY A 241 12.90 -1.79 -11.38
CA GLY A 241 12.28 -0.47 -11.43
C GLY A 241 10.98 -0.40 -12.23
N LYS A 242 10.46 -1.51 -12.73
CA LYS A 242 9.26 -1.60 -13.56
C LYS A 242 8.15 -2.40 -12.86
N VAL A 243 6.91 -2.08 -13.20
CA VAL A 243 5.79 -2.98 -12.94
C VAL A 243 5.74 -4.00 -14.09
N ILE A 244 5.96 -5.27 -13.77
CA ILE A 244 5.89 -6.35 -14.75
C ILE A 244 4.49 -6.97 -14.86
N ARG A 245 3.75 -6.97 -13.74
CA ARG A 245 2.38 -7.47 -13.68
C ARG A 245 1.59 -6.74 -12.60
N HIS A 246 0.31 -6.45 -12.85
CA HIS A 246 -0.66 -5.98 -11.86
C HIS A 246 -2.01 -6.63 -12.16
N ALA A 247 -2.54 -7.40 -11.24
CA ALA A 247 -3.80 -8.10 -11.38
C ALA A 247 -4.41 -8.48 -10.00
N GLU A 248 -5.58 -9.09 -10.04
CA GLU A 248 -6.22 -9.74 -8.89
C GLU A 248 -5.28 -10.78 -8.26
N THR A 249 -5.32 -10.91 -6.94
CA THR A 249 -4.38 -11.75 -6.18
C THR A 249 -4.30 -13.18 -6.71
N MET A 250 -5.44 -13.83 -6.97
CA MET A 250 -5.42 -15.24 -7.41
C MET A 250 -4.90 -15.41 -8.83
N GLU A 251 -5.03 -14.42 -9.69
CA GLU A 251 -4.42 -14.43 -11.02
C GLU A 251 -2.89 -14.39 -10.92
N ILE A 252 -2.35 -13.53 -10.04
CA ILE A 252 -0.90 -13.44 -9.80
C ILE A 252 -0.37 -14.70 -9.10
N CYS A 253 -1.02 -15.17 -8.04
CA CYS A 253 -0.55 -16.31 -7.26
C CYS A 253 -0.50 -17.64 -8.07
N GLN A 254 -1.14 -17.69 -9.22
CA GLN A 254 -1.11 -18.82 -10.15
C GLN A 254 -0.18 -18.62 -11.36
N ASP A 255 0.33 -17.38 -11.58
CA ASP A 255 1.21 -17.04 -12.70
C ASP A 255 2.68 -17.31 -12.34
N GLU A 256 3.12 -18.54 -12.61
CA GLU A 256 4.47 -19.00 -12.28
C GLU A 256 5.57 -18.21 -13.00
N GLU A 257 5.33 -17.80 -14.24
CA GLU A 257 6.30 -17.06 -15.04
C GLU A 257 6.49 -15.64 -14.47
N ALA A 258 5.40 -14.94 -14.18
CA ALA A 258 5.46 -13.60 -13.59
C ALA A 258 6.06 -13.61 -12.18
N LEU A 259 5.71 -14.59 -11.34
CA LEU A 259 6.30 -14.74 -10.01
C LEU A 259 7.81 -14.99 -10.10
N LYS A 260 8.26 -15.86 -10.97
CA LYS A 260 9.68 -16.14 -11.18
C LYS A 260 10.45 -14.91 -11.68
N GLU A 261 9.87 -14.13 -12.61
CA GLU A 261 10.47 -12.86 -13.07
C GLU A 261 10.59 -11.86 -11.92
N ALA A 262 9.62 -11.85 -10.99
CA ALA A 262 9.65 -11.03 -9.78
C ALA A 262 10.55 -11.59 -8.65
N GLU A 263 11.29 -12.69 -8.90
CA GLU A 263 12.09 -13.40 -7.90
C GLU A 263 11.28 -13.99 -6.74
N LEU A 264 10.05 -14.47 -7.04
CA LEU A 264 9.12 -15.05 -6.08
C LEU A 264 8.77 -16.49 -6.48
N GLU A 265 8.26 -17.27 -5.53
CA GLU A 265 7.73 -18.63 -5.77
C GLU A 265 6.20 -18.63 -5.71
N ILE A 266 5.57 -19.67 -6.28
CA ILE A 266 4.14 -19.93 -6.10
C ILE A 266 3.85 -20.16 -4.61
N PRO A 267 2.75 -19.57 -4.05
CA PRO A 267 2.34 -19.85 -2.67
C PRO A 267 2.26 -21.34 -2.39
N THR A 268 2.77 -21.74 -1.22
CA THR A 268 2.84 -23.16 -0.82
C THR A 268 1.45 -23.78 -0.74
N VAL A 269 0.45 -23.02 -0.31
CA VAL A 269 -0.95 -23.47 -0.26
C VAL A 269 -1.49 -23.81 -1.65
N ILE A 270 -1.18 -23.01 -2.67
CA ILE A 270 -1.59 -23.26 -4.07
C ILE A 270 -0.83 -24.44 -4.64
N ARG A 271 0.47 -24.56 -4.36
CA ARG A 271 1.29 -25.70 -4.78
C ARG A 271 0.77 -27.02 -4.17
N MET A 272 0.36 -27.00 -2.90
CA MET A 272 -0.23 -28.16 -2.25
C MET A 272 -1.60 -28.51 -2.84
N TYR A 273 -2.47 -27.50 -3.03
CA TYR A 273 -3.78 -27.69 -3.66
C TYR A 273 -3.65 -28.35 -5.05
N ARG A 274 -2.73 -27.88 -5.92
CA ARG A 274 -2.46 -28.48 -7.23
C ARG A 274 -2.09 -29.97 -7.10
N LYS A 275 -1.24 -30.34 -6.13
CA LYS A 275 -0.86 -31.75 -5.89
C LYS A 275 -2.02 -32.60 -5.39
N LEU A 276 -2.91 -32.05 -4.56
CA LEU A 276 -4.08 -32.78 -4.07
C LEU A 276 -5.13 -32.98 -5.17
N THR A 277 -5.30 -32.03 -6.08
CA THR A 277 -6.17 -32.17 -7.25
C THR A 277 -5.62 -33.14 -8.26
N GLU A 278 -4.30 -33.12 -8.56
CA GLU A 278 -3.64 -34.12 -9.39
C GLU A 278 -3.86 -35.55 -8.87
N LYS A 279 -3.83 -35.75 -7.56
CA LYS A 279 -4.10 -37.04 -6.90
C LYS A 279 -5.59 -37.35 -6.75
N LYS A 280 -6.49 -36.49 -7.24
CA LYS A 280 -7.96 -36.63 -7.13
C LYS A 280 -8.46 -36.73 -5.70
N ILE A 281 -7.75 -36.09 -4.74
CA ILE A 281 -8.18 -35.94 -3.35
C ILE A 281 -9.13 -34.76 -3.23
N LEU A 282 -8.83 -33.65 -3.96
CA LEU A 282 -9.69 -32.49 -4.08
C LEU A 282 -10.20 -32.32 -5.51
N SER A 283 -11.30 -31.60 -5.68
CA SER A 283 -11.87 -31.24 -6.98
C SER A 283 -11.07 -30.08 -7.60
N ASP A 284 -10.83 -30.13 -8.89
CA ASP A 284 -10.25 -29.05 -9.70
C ASP A 284 -11.29 -28.00 -10.16
N LYS A 285 -12.56 -28.18 -9.79
CA LYS A 285 -13.67 -27.28 -10.19
C LYS A 285 -13.81 -26.05 -9.30
N GLU A 286 -13.12 -26.03 -8.17
CA GLU A 286 -13.15 -24.94 -7.23
C GLU A 286 -11.92 -24.04 -7.43
N GLU A 287 -12.09 -22.74 -7.10
CA GLU A 287 -10.92 -21.84 -7.07
C GLU A 287 -9.89 -22.33 -6.04
N PRO A 288 -8.60 -22.18 -6.31
CA PRO A 288 -7.57 -22.53 -5.34
C PRO A 288 -7.74 -21.76 -4.02
N PRO A 289 -7.44 -22.40 -2.88
CA PRO A 289 -7.52 -21.71 -1.57
C PRO A 289 -6.45 -20.62 -1.46
N ARG A 290 -6.78 -19.55 -0.76
CA ARG A 290 -5.87 -18.44 -0.52
C ARG A 290 -5.02 -18.63 0.73
N THR A 291 -5.51 -19.41 1.69
CA THR A 291 -4.85 -19.66 2.99
C THR A 291 -4.84 -21.16 3.33
N TRP A 292 -4.02 -21.51 4.32
CA TRP A 292 -3.98 -22.88 4.83
C TRP A 292 -5.29 -23.29 5.50
N GLU A 293 -5.95 -22.39 6.21
CA GLU A 293 -7.24 -22.63 6.85
C GLU A 293 -8.32 -22.96 5.82
N GLU A 294 -8.31 -22.26 4.68
CA GLU A 294 -9.22 -22.57 3.57
C GLU A 294 -8.94 -23.97 3.00
N LEU A 295 -7.65 -24.33 2.82
CA LEU A 295 -7.28 -25.65 2.33
C LEU A 295 -7.69 -26.76 3.33
N GLU A 296 -7.42 -26.57 4.62
CA GLU A 296 -7.78 -27.52 5.67
C GLU A 296 -9.29 -27.76 5.72
N SER A 297 -10.11 -26.70 5.59
CA SER A 297 -11.58 -26.81 5.59
C SER A 297 -12.14 -27.65 4.44
N ARG A 298 -11.37 -27.82 3.35
CA ARG A 298 -11.77 -28.65 2.20
C ARG A 298 -11.32 -30.10 2.32
N LEU A 299 -10.49 -30.42 3.31
CA LEU A 299 -10.01 -31.78 3.59
C LEU A 299 -10.84 -32.50 4.66
N THR A 300 -11.68 -31.76 5.37
CA THR A 300 -12.63 -32.28 6.37
C THR A 300 -13.99 -32.57 5.76
#